data_41025456377af2b7fe2a267fad894eb1
#
_entry.id   41025456377af2b7fe2a267fad894eb1
#
_cell.length_a   1.000
_cell.length_b   1.000
_cell.length_c   1.000
_cell.angle_alpha   90.00
_cell.angle_beta   90.00
_cell.angle_gamma   90.00
#
_symmetry.space_group_name_H-M   'P 1'
#
loop_
_entity.id
_entity.type
_entity.pdbx_description
1 polymer ?
#
loop_
_entity_poly.entity_id
_entity_poly.type
_entity_poly.pdbx_seq_one_letter_code
_entity_poly.pdbx_strand_id
1 'polypeptide(L)'
;MRVQMRLKTLFCYSMLPLAFTHAAIAQLSDVEQGLISYIDTKHSEAIELLEKVVNINSGTQNFAGVTQIGEIFSEKFKALGMETQWIDGASWDRAGHLVAQKLNPNSSAPHLLLIGHLDTVFQIDSPFQSYQYLGDNIASGPGIADMKGGDVIILQALAALNDQGLLDGMNITVYMTGDEESSGDQSLARAHMRGIAQTADVALGFENGDGNPATAIPARRGFASWELRIKGNPAHSSQIFQPEVGAGAIFEISRILYRFYEELSGEKYLTFNPGLIIGGTELNFNGDEGRGDAFGLPNVVSQDAVARGDLRMISSNQTDRARAAMTRIVSDNLPLTRAEFIFDPGMPPFPDSEGNRRLLGYFSQVSEDLGFGDITAVDPSRAGAADISYVGEFVEMAIDGMGMGGANDHTINETGDLESMRVQAKRAAVLMHRLSQN
;
A
#
# COMPACT_ATOMS: atom_id res chain seq x y z
N MET A 1 -35.63 -65.14 -55.04
CA MET A 1 -34.28 -65.33 -54.44
C MET A 1 -33.54 -63.98 -54.57
N ARG A 2 -33.54 -63.12 -53.54
CA ARG A 2 -32.77 -61.91 -53.54
C ARG A 2 -31.72 -61.99 -52.40
N VAL A 3 -30.43 -62.00 -52.82
CA VAL A 3 -29.26 -62.04 -51.94
C VAL A 3 -29.03 -60.57 -51.45
N GLN A 4 -29.13 -60.31 -50.15
CA GLN A 4 -28.69 -59.06 -49.53
C GLN A 4 -27.22 -59.14 -49.15
N MET A 5 -26.42 -58.32 -49.79
CA MET A 5 -25.00 -58.12 -49.48
C MET A 5 -24.89 -57.06 -48.35
N ARG A 6 -24.39 -57.42 -47.15
CA ARG A 6 -24.08 -56.53 -46.03
C ARG A 6 -22.68 -55.94 -46.23
N LEU A 7 -22.65 -54.61 -46.41
CA LEU A 7 -21.39 -53.83 -46.38
C LEU A 7 -20.97 -53.66 -44.92
N LYS A 8 -19.77 -54.14 -44.59
CA LYS A 8 -19.11 -53.86 -43.28
C LYS A 8 -18.29 -52.57 -43.43
N THR A 9 -18.71 -51.49 -42.76
CA THR A 9 -17.90 -50.27 -42.68
C THR A 9 -16.85 -50.43 -41.61
N LEU A 10 -15.57 -50.39 -42.00
CA LEU A 10 -14.42 -50.33 -41.11
C LEU A 10 -14.24 -48.88 -40.65
N PHE A 11 -14.38 -48.61 -39.35
CA PHE A 11 -14.01 -47.34 -38.73
C PHE A 11 -12.50 -47.41 -38.36
N CYS A 12 -11.67 -46.69 -39.13
CA CYS A 12 -10.29 -46.42 -38.72
C CYS A 12 -10.30 -45.25 -37.70
N TYR A 13 -10.02 -45.56 -36.43
CA TYR A 13 -9.68 -44.55 -35.43
C TYR A 13 -8.25 -44.08 -35.67
N SER A 14 -8.08 -42.89 -36.22
CA SER A 14 -6.79 -42.20 -36.24
C SER A 14 -6.58 -41.57 -34.85
N MET A 15 -5.72 -42.18 -34.05
CA MET A 15 -5.16 -41.54 -32.85
C MET A 15 -4.24 -40.40 -33.30
N LEU A 16 -4.68 -39.14 -33.12
CA LEU A 16 -3.77 -38.00 -33.11
C LEU A 16 -2.93 -38.06 -31.82
N PRO A 17 -1.59 -37.98 -31.90
CA PRO A 17 -0.79 -37.82 -30.70
C PRO A 17 -1.04 -36.42 -30.13
N LEU A 18 -1.57 -36.34 -28.89
CA LEU A 18 -1.51 -35.13 -28.10
C LEU A 18 -0.02 -34.80 -27.84
N ALA A 19 0.50 -33.85 -28.57
CA ALA A 19 1.78 -33.23 -28.22
C ALA A 19 1.56 -32.41 -26.96
N PHE A 20 1.97 -32.93 -25.82
CA PHE A 20 2.18 -32.12 -24.61
C PHE A 20 3.35 -31.19 -24.91
N THR A 21 3.09 -29.95 -25.23
CA THR A 21 4.07 -28.87 -25.16
C THR A 21 4.44 -28.68 -23.71
N HIS A 22 5.53 -29.30 -23.27
CA HIS A 22 6.19 -28.89 -22.05
C HIS A 22 6.66 -27.46 -22.30
N ALA A 23 6.09 -26.50 -21.59
CA ALA A 23 6.71 -25.19 -21.46
C ALA A 23 8.13 -25.46 -20.94
N ALA A 24 9.14 -25.09 -21.69
CA ALA A 24 10.52 -25.19 -21.23
C ALA A 24 10.61 -24.19 -20.06
N ILE A 25 10.77 -24.68 -18.84
CA ILE A 25 11.18 -23.86 -17.69
C ILE A 25 12.51 -23.25 -18.12
N ALA A 26 12.59 -21.92 -18.16
CA ALA A 26 13.82 -21.24 -18.52
C ALA A 26 14.88 -21.67 -17.49
N GLN A 27 16.01 -22.18 -17.99
CA GLN A 27 17.08 -22.63 -17.10
C GLN A 27 17.71 -21.40 -16.47
N LEU A 28 17.71 -21.35 -15.13
CA LEU A 28 18.37 -20.29 -14.36
C LEU A 28 19.85 -20.22 -14.73
N SER A 29 20.36 -19.02 -14.93
CA SER A 29 21.78 -18.77 -15.15
C SER A 29 22.63 -19.17 -13.93
N ASP A 30 23.93 -19.36 -14.12
CA ASP A 30 24.86 -19.66 -13.02
C ASP A 30 24.84 -18.55 -11.96
N VAL A 31 24.68 -17.29 -12.37
CA VAL A 31 24.54 -16.13 -11.47
C VAL A 31 23.28 -16.24 -10.64
N GLU A 32 22.13 -16.51 -11.24
CA GLU A 32 20.86 -16.68 -10.52
C GLU A 32 20.90 -17.87 -9.55
N GLN A 33 21.56 -18.96 -9.92
CA GLN A 33 21.80 -20.09 -9.02
C GLN A 33 22.69 -19.69 -7.84
N GLY A 34 23.70 -18.83 -8.07
CA GLY A 34 24.54 -18.25 -7.03
C GLY A 34 23.74 -17.40 -6.03
N LEU A 35 22.84 -16.54 -6.53
CA LEU A 35 21.94 -15.74 -5.70
C LEU A 35 21.07 -16.61 -4.79
N ILE A 36 20.45 -17.65 -5.36
CA ILE A 36 19.59 -18.59 -4.64
C ILE A 36 20.38 -19.33 -3.55
N SER A 37 21.56 -19.84 -3.91
CA SER A 37 22.43 -20.59 -2.99
C SER A 37 22.90 -19.74 -1.82
N TYR A 38 23.23 -18.46 -2.06
CA TYR A 38 23.60 -17.52 -1.00
C TYR A 38 22.43 -17.33 -0.02
N ILE A 39 21.23 -17.05 -0.53
CA ILE A 39 20.04 -16.83 0.31
C ILE A 39 19.71 -18.08 1.13
N ASP A 40 19.78 -19.27 0.54
CA ASP A 40 19.57 -20.53 1.26
C ASP A 40 20.59 -20.73 2.39
N THR A 41 21.87 -20.45 2.12
CA THR A 41 22.95 -20.60 3.09
C THR A 41 22.83 -19.59 4.24
N LYS A 42 22.32 -18.38 3.96
CA LYS A 42 22.23 -17.27 4.92
C LYS A 42 20.85 -17.11 5.57
N HIS A 43 19.92 -18.02 5.30
CA HIS A 43 18.55 -17.92 5.81
C HIS A 43 18.48 -17.91 7.36
N SER A 44 19.30 -18.74 8.03
CA SER A 44 19.33 -18.73 9.51
C SER A 44 19.81 -17.39 10.09
N GLU A 45 20.82 -16.75 9.45
CA GLU A 45 21.30 -15.42 9.88
C GLU A 45 20.21 -14.34 9.67
N ALA A 46 19.38 -14.49 8.64
CA ALA A 46 18.25 -13.60 8.40
C ALA A 46 17.15 -13.77 9.46
N ILE A 47 16.83 -14.99 9.87
CA ILE A 47 15.90 -15.26 10.98
C ILE A 47 16.42 -14.66 12.29
N GLU A 48 17.71 -14.79 12.59
CA GLU A 48 18.34 -14.17 13.77
C GLU A 48 18.23 -12.64 13.73
N LEU A 49 18.41 -12.02 12.54
CA LEU A 49 18.21 -10.58 12.39
C LEU A 49 16.75 -10.19 12.58
N LEU A 50 15.81 -10.93 11.99
CA LEU A 50 14.37 -10.71 12.16
C LEU A 50 13.99 -10.79 13.63
N GLU A 51 14.39 -11.83 14.34
CA GLU A 51 14.16 -11.98 15.79
C GLU A 51 14.72 -10.77 16.56
N LYS A 52 15.94 -10.33 16.23
CA LYS A 52 16.57 -9.17 16.87
C LYS A 52 15.75 -7.90 16.70
N VAL A 53 15.30 -7.58 15.47
CA VAL A 53 14.55 -6.34 15.20
C VAL A 53 13.11 -6.41 15.68
N VAL A 54 12.48 -7.59 15.67
CA VAL A 54 11.14 -7.80 16.24
C VAL A 54 11.14 -7.59 17.76
N ASN A 55 12.19 -7.99 18.46
CA ASN A 55 12.36 -7.78 19.91
C ASN A 55 12.69 -6.33 20.31
N ILE A 56 12.82 -5.41 19.35
CA ILE A 56 12.95 -3.98 19.59
C ILE A 56 11.59 -3.33 19.31
N ASN A 57 10.97 -2.74 20.34
CA ASN A 57 9.75 -1.99 20.12
C ASN A 57 10.02 -0.77 19.23
N SER A 58 9.33 -0.69 18.11
CA SER A 58 9.39 0.44 17.18
C SER A 58 7.99 0.98 16.84
N GLY A 59 7.06 0.97 17.80
CA GLY A 59 5.81 1.71 17.63
C GLY A 59 6.11 3.13 17.17
N THR A 60 5.34 3.67 16.22
CA THR A 60 5.66 4.95 15.54
C THR A 60 6.02 6.08 16.50
N GLN A 61 5.39 6.13 17.70
CA GLN A 61 5.67 7.14 18.72
C GLN A 61 6.88 6.81 19.60
N ASN A 62 7.46 5.64 19.49
CA ASN A 62 8.72 5.27 20.14
C ASN A 62 9.92 5.65 19.24
N PHE A 63 10.21 6.93 19.13
CA PHE A 63 11.27 7.46 18.25
C PHE A 63 12.63 6.80 18.50
N ALA A 64 12.94 6.49 19.75
CA ALA A 64 14.22 5.82 20.10
C ALA A 64 14.29 4.40 19.51
N GLY A 65 13.19 3.64 19.58
CA GLY A 65 13.14 2.29 19.01
C GLY A 65 13.20 2.30 17.49
N VAL A 66 12.46 3.19 16.82
CA VAL A 66 12.52 3.37 15.37
C VAL A 66 13.94 3.71 14.93
N THR A 67 14.60 4.68 15.60
CA THR A 67 15.99 5.06 15.32
C THR A 67 16.94 3.89 15.51
N GLN A 68 16.78 3.10 16.60
CA GLN A 68 17.62 1.94 16.88
C GLN A 68 17.53 0.87 15.78
N ILE A 69 16.33 0.60 15.23
CA ILE A 69 16.17 -0.31 14.09
C ILE A 69 16.85 0.29 12.85
N GLY A 70 16.64 1.57 12.58
CA GLY A 70 17.31 2.27 11.48
C GLY A 70 18.85 2.19 11.57
N GLU A 71 19.44 2.31 12.76
CA GLU A 71 20.88 2.15 12.98
C GLU A 71 21.35 0.73 12.63
N ILE A 72 20.59 -0.31 13.05
CA ILE A 72 20.91 -1.71 12.74
C ILE A 72 20.95 -1.94 11.23
N PHE A 73 19.93 -1.50 10.49
CA PHE A 73 19.91 -1.63 9.03
C PHE A 73 20.96 -0.76 8.35
N SER A 74 21.21 0.46 8.84
CA SER A 74 22.26 1.34 8.34
C SER A 74 23.64 0.67 8.40
N GLU A 75 23.99 0.04 9.53
CA GLU A 75 25.25 -0.71 9.66
C GLU A 75 25.34 -1.87 8.66
N LYS A 76 24.25 -2.59 8.45
CA LYS A 76 24.18 -3.70 7.49
C LYS A 76 24.35 -3.22 6.05
N PHE A 77 23.68 -2.13 5.64
CA PHE A 77 23.85 -1.55 4.31
C PHE A 77 25.26 -0.98 4.09
N LYS A 78 25.85 -0.34 5.10
CA LYS A 78 27.27 0.08 5.04
C LYS A 78 28.22 -1.09 4.79
N ALA A 79 27.95 -2.25 5.40
CA ALA A 79 28.76 -3.45 5.19
C ALA A 79 28.66 -3.98 3.74
N LEU A 80 27.60 -3.65 3.00
CA LEU A 80 27.45 -3.90 1.57
C LEU A 80 28.07 -2.80 0.68
N GLY A 81 28.75 -1.82 1.27
CA GLY A 81 29.35 -0.70 0.55
C GLY A 81 28.33 0.35 0.07
N MET A 82 27.18 0.45 0.72
CA MET A 82 26.18 1.48 0.45
C MET A 82 26.44 2.72 1.33
N GLU A 83 26.17 3.92 0.80
CA GLU A 83 26.14 5.15 1.57
C GLU A 83 24.80 5.25 2.30
N THR A 84 24.79 5.59 3.60
CA THR A 84 23.58 5.70 4.39
C THR A 84 23.40 7.09 4.97
N GLN A 85 22.15 7.55 5.03
CA GLN A 85 21.76 8.83 5.60
C GLN A 85 20.50 8.64 6.45
N TRP A 86 20.47 9.29 7.62
CA TRP A 86 19.26 9.44 8.41
C TRP A 86 18.61 10.79 8.07
N ILE A 87 17.35 10.77 7.66
CA ILE A 87 16.53 11.96 7.42
C ILE A 87 15.78 12.25 8.72
N ASP A 88 16.17 13.32 9.40
CA ASP A 88 15.60 13.71 10.69
C ASP A 88 14.11 14.09 10.58
N GLY A 89 13.29 13.47 11.40
CA GLY A 89 11.84 13.61 11.43
C GLY A 89 11.31 14.72 12.35
N ALA A 90 12.14 15.50 13.01
CA ALA A 90 11.73 16.51 14.00
C ALA A 90 10.77 17.55 13.42
N SER A 91 10.88 17.89 12.13
CA SER A 91 10.00 18.88 11.48
C SER A 91 8.54 18.41 11.28
N TRP A 92 8.28 17.11 11.38
CA TRP A 92 6.93 16.52 11.32
C TRP A 92 6.61 15.63 12.52
N ASP A 93 7.36 15.82 13.63
CA ASP A 93 7.15 15.16 14.93
C ASP A 93 7.19 13.64 14.84
N ARG A 94 8.25 13.10 14.21
CA ARG A 94 8.54 11.65 14.07
C ARG A 94 10.03 11.38 14.21
N ALA A 95 10.41 10.09 14.28
CA ALA A 95 11.80 9.69 14.37
C ALA A 95 12.62 10.09 13.14
N GLY A 96 12.07 9.88 11.96
CA GLY A 96 12.75 10.10 10.68
C GLY A 96 12.84 8.85 9.83
N HIS A 97 13.69 8.86 8.80
CA HIS A 97 13.78 7.81 7.79
C HIS A 97 15.24 7.39 7.55
N LEU A 98 15.45 6.13 7.21
CA LEU A 98 16.73 5.62 6.72
C LEU A 98 16.74 5.62 5.19
N VAL A 99 17.81 6.19 4.62
CA VAL A 99 18.12 6.09 3.19
C VAL A 99 19.46 5.38 3.05
N ALA A 100 19.54 4.37 2.18
CA ALA A 100 20.80 3.73 1.81
C ALA A 100 20.92 3.71 0.28
N GLN A 101 22.05 4.17 -0.25
CA GLN A 101 22.24 4.34 -1.68
C GLN A 101 23.54 3.68 -2.17
N LYS A 102 23.43 3.08 -3.35
CA LYS A 102 24.56 2.70 -4.17
C LYS A 102 24.25 3.08 -5.59
N LEU A 103 24.81 4.18 -6.05
CA LEU A 103 24.56 4.75 -7.37
C LEU A 103 25.87 4.74 -8.16
N ASN A 104 25.83 4.16 -9.37
CA ASN A 104 26.95 4.14 -10.29
C ASN A 104 26.65 5.10 -11.46
N PRO A 105 27.22 6.30 -11.47
CA PRO A 105 26.93 7.30 -12.51
C PRO A 105 27.40 6.87 -13.92
N ASN A 106 28.20 5.81 -14.02
CA ASN A 106 28.67 5.25 -15.29
C ASN A 106 27.81 4.07 -15.76
N SER A 107 26.84 3.62 -14.97
CA SER A 107 25.93 2.53 -15.32
C SER A 107 24.71 3.10 -16.06
N SER A 108 24.27 2.39 -17.11
CA SER A 108 22.99 2.62 -17.77
C SER A 108 21.86 1.77 -17.17
N ALA A 109 22.16 0.99 -16.13
CA ALA A 109 21.14 0.18 -15.46
C ALA A 109 20.07 1.08 -14.83
N PRO A 110 18.79 0.67 -14.83
CA PRO A 110 17.72 1.43 -14.24
C PRO A 110 17.95 1.66 -12.74
N HIS A 111 17.50 2.80 -12.25
CA HIS A 111 17.55 3.13 -10.83
C HIS A 111 16.38 2.48 -10.11
N LEU A 112 16.66 1.54 -9.22
CA LEU A 112 15.68 0.81 -8.43
C LEU A 112 15.52 1.48 -7.07
N LEU A 113 14.28 1.85 -6.71
CA LEU A 113 13.88 2.35 -5.39
C LEU A 113 13.19 1.23 -4.62
N LEU A 114 13.82 0.76 -3.55
CA LEU A 114 13.29 -0.28 -2.66
C LEU A 114 12.68 0.39 -1.44
N ILE A 115 11.43 0.05 -1.10
CA ILE A 115 10.66 0.74 -0.06
C ILE A 115 10.29 -0.23 1.05
N GLY A 116 10.56 0.17 2.30
CA GLY A 116 10.15 -0.49 3.52
C GLY A 116 9.84 0.53 4.62
N HIS A 117 9.44 0.05 5.82
CA HIS A 117 9.27 0.90 6.98
C HIS A 117 9.77 0.24 8.27
N LEU A 118 10.29 1.08 9.19
CA LEU A 118 10.94 0.69 10.43
C LEU A 118 9.99 0.64 11.63
N ASP A 119 8.88 1.38 11.54
CA ASP A 119 7.90 1.50 12.61
C ASP A 119 6.86 0.38 12.58
N THR A 120 5.99 0.35 13.58
CA THR A 120 4.87 -0.59 13.71
C THR A 120 3.71 0.08 14.44
N VAL A 121 2.50 -0.47 14.33
CA VAL A 121 1.33 -0.04 15.11
C VAL A 121 1.47 -0.30 16.62
N PHE A 122 2.43 -1.14 17.06
CA PHE A 122 2.53 -1.59 18.45
C PHE A 122 3.33 -0.63 19.31
N GLN A 123 2.61 0.25 20.03
CA GLN A 123 3.22 1.23 20.93
C GLN A 123 3.93 0.57 22.12
N ILE A 124 4.73 1.34 22.86
CA ILE A 124 5.59 0.84 23.94
C ILE A 124 4.81 0.17 25.10
N ASP A 125 3.55 0.53 25.27
CA ASP A 125 2.64 -0.04 26.28
C ASP A 125 1.82 -1.24 25.76
N SER A 126 2.02 -1.66 24.51
CA SER A 126 1.38 -2.85 23.96
C SER A 126 1.80 -4.09 24.75
N PRO A 127 0.90 -5.05 25.03
CA PRO A 127 1.27 -6.32 25.62
C PRO A 127 2.04 -7.25 24.67
N PHE A 128 2.08 -6.92 23.39
CA PHE A 128 2.72 -7.69 22.32
C PHE A 128 4.08 -7.08 21.98
N GLN A 129 5.18 -7.65 22.54
CA GLN A 129 6.50 -7.01 22.54
C GLN A 129 7.66 -7.93 22.11
N SER A 130 7.42 -9.22 21.87
CA SER A 130 8.54 -10.14 21.64
C SER A 130 8.27 -11.14 20.53
N TYR A 131 9.35 -11.51 19.86
CA TYR A 131 9.37 -12.62 18.92
C TYR A 131 9.09 -13.95 19.63
N GLN A 132 8.29 -14.80 19.01
CA GLN A 132 8.00 -16.15 19.46
C GLN A 132 7.93 -17.11 18.26
N TYR A 133 8.80 -18.12 18.21
CA TYR A 133 8.65 -19.20 17.23
C TYR A 133 7.51 -20.15 17.63
N LEU A 134 6.56 -20.35 16.72
CA LEU A 134 5.34 -21.16 16.98
C LEU A 134 5.42 -22.58 16.40
N GLY A 135 6.45 -22.91 15.61
CA GLY A 135 6.58 -24.17 14.88
C GLY A 135 6.21 -24.01 13.41
N ASP A 136 6.49 -25.03 12.60
CA ASP A 136 6.12 -25.12 11.17
C ASP A 136 6.51 -23.88 10.33
N ASN A 137 7.69 -23.29 10.62
CA ASN A 137 8.18 -22.06 10.03
C ASN A 137 7.33 -20.80 10.29
N ILE A 138 6.43 -20.86 11.27
CA ILE A 138 5.63 -19.70 11.68
C ILE A 138 6.24 -19.08 12.94
N ALA A 139 6.38 -17.77 12.94
CA ALA A 139 6.75 -17.00 14.12
C ALA A 139 5.74 -15.87 14.35
N SER A 140 5.67 -15.36 15.57
CA SER A 140 4.82 -14.25 15.98
C SER A 140 5.68 -13.15 16.61
N GLY A 141 5.27 -11.90 16.44
CA GLY A 141 5.93 -10.76 17.05
C GLY A 141 5.54 -9.44 16.39
N PRO A 142 5.71 -8.30 17.10
CA PRO A 142 5.25 -7.00 16.63
C PRO A 142 5.97 -6.55 15.33
N GLY A 143 5.19 -6.36 14.28
CA GLY A 143 5.71 -5.95 12.97
C GLY A 143 6.49 -7.05 12.26
N ILE A 144 6.30 -8.33 12.61
CA ILE A 144 7.06 -9.43 12.00
C ILE A 144 6.76 -9.57 10.51
N ALA A 145 5.51 -9.41 10.10
CA ALA A 145 5.09 -9.41 8.71
C ALA A 145 4.95 -7.97 8.18
N ASP A 146 4.53 -7.04 9.02
CA ASP A 146 4.26 -5.64 8.71
C ASP A 146 5.21 -4.69 9.49
N MET A 147 6.40 -4.32 8.89
CA MET A 147 6.97 -5.03 7.74
C MET A 147 8.46 -5.38 7.95
N LYS A 148 8.88 -5.66 9.21
CA LYS A 148 10.30 -6.00 9.54
C LYS A 148 10.82 -7.19 8.73
N GLY A 149 9.94 -8.17 8.41
CA GLY A 149 10.26 -9.27 7.50
C GLY A 149 10.59 -8.79 6.09
N GLY A 150 9.86 -7.79 5.59
CA GLY A 150 10.14 -7.12 4.32
C GLY A 150 11.48 -6.39 4.31
N ASP A 151 11.83 -5.69 5.39
CA ASP A 151 13.13 -5.03 5.55
C ASP A 151 14.29 -6.03 5.52
N VAL A 152 14.11 -7.20 6.16
CA VAL A 152 15.10 -8.29 6.11
C VAL A 152 15.21 -8.88 4.71
N ILE A 153 14.11 -9.02 3.97
CA ILE A 153 14.11 -9.47 2.57
C ILE A 153 14.92 -8.52 1.69
N ILE A 154 14.73 -7.20 1.82
CA ILE A 154 15.52 -6.19 1.10
C ILE A 154 17.02 -6.43 1.35
N LEU A 155 17.41 -6.52 2.61
CA LEU A 155 18.82 -6.71 2.98
C LEU A 155 19.38 -8.03 2.44
N GLN A 156 18.65 -9.14 2.55
CA GLN A 156 19.10 -10.44 2.03
C GLN A 156 19.30 -10.44 0.52
N ALA A 157 18.36 -9.86 -0.22
CA ALA A 157 18.45 -9.77 -1.67
C ALA A 157 19.67 -8.95 -2.11
N LEU A 158 19.90 -7.79 -1.46
CA LEU A 158 21.08 -6.95 -1.73
C LEU A 158 22.39 -7.63 -1.32
N ALA A 159 22.41 -8.37 -0.22
CA ALA A 159 23.57 -9.13 0.21
C ALA A 159 23.91 -10.25 -0.79
N ALA A 160 22.93 -10.93 -1.34
CA ALA A 160 23.13 -11.94 -2.41
C ALA A 160 23.71 -11.30 -3.68
N LEU A 161 23.16 -10.16 -4.11
CA LEU A 161 23.68 -9.41 -5.26
C LEU A 161 25.14 -8.94 -5.02
N ASN A 162 25.45 -8.52 -3.81
CA ASN A 162 26.82 -8.11 -3.43
C ASN A 162 27.79 -9.30 -3.44
N ASP A 163 27.40 -10.47 -2.93
CA ASP A 163 28.20 -11.70 -2.92
C ASP A 163 28.57 -12.15 -4.35
N GLN A 164 27.65 -11.97 -5.29
CA GLN A 164 27.89 -12.25 -6.71
C GLN A 164 28.62 -11.11 -7.47
N GLY A 165 29.05 -10.04 -6.77
CA GLY A 165 29.73 -8.90 -7.37
C GLY A 165 28.88 -8.05 -8.32
N LEU A 166 27.55 -8.13 -8.22
CA LEU A 166 26.63 -7.43 -9.12
C LEU A 166 26.26 -6.03 -8.64
N LEU A 167 26.27 -5.83 -7.31
CA LEU A 167 25.74 -4.62 -6.68
C LEU A 167 26.47 -3.34 -7.12
N ASP A 168 27.78 -3.43 -7.42
CA ASP A 168 28.60 -2.29 -7.88
C ASP A 168 28.20 -1.77 -9.25
N GLY A 169 27.55 -2.59 -10.07
CA GLY A 169 27.05 -2.22 -11.41
C GLY A 169 25.64 -1.65 -11.42
N MET A 170 24.94 -1.67 -10.29
CA MET A 170 23.52 -1.30 -10.18
C MET A 170 23.36 0.13 -9.66
N ASN A 171 22.17 0.70 -9.88
CA ASN A 171 21.71 1.94 -9.26
C ASN A 171 20.56 1.60 -8.29
N ILE A 172 20.83 1.65 -7.00
CA ILE A 172 19.88 1.25 -5.96
C ILE A 172 19.77 2.32 -4.89
N THR A 173 18.53 2.65 -4.53
CA THR A 173 18.19 3.37 -3.31
C THR A 173 17.24 2.51 -2.49
N VAL A 174 17.58 2.26 -1.23
CA VAL A 174 16.64 1.75 -0.22
C VAL A 174 16.13 2.93 0.57
N TYR A 175 14.81 3.00 0.76
CA TYR A 175 14.14 3.99 1.58
C TYR A 175 13.27 3.28 2.61
N MET A 176 13.61 3.43 3.90
CA MET A 176 12.84 2.87 5.00
C MET A 176 12.28 4.01 5.82
N THR A 177 10.96 4.18 5.79
CA THR A 177 10.28 5.21 6.58
C THR A 177 10.18 4.80 8.04
N GLY A 178 10.09 5.76 8.95
CA GLY A 178 9.92 5.49 10.37
C GLY A 178 8.58 6.00 10.89
N ASP A 179 7.59 6.17 9.99
CA ASP A 179 6.29 6.71 10.32
C ASP A 179 5.20 6.32 9.29
N GLU A 180 5.32 5.13 8.70
CA GLU A 180 4.31 4.62 7.77
C GLU A 180 2.97 4.47 8.47
N GLU A 181 2.97 3.83 9.61
CA GLU A 181 1.80 3.45 10.39
C GLU A 181 1.04 4.63 11.02
N SER A 182 1.73 5.71 11.27
CA SER A 182 1.15 6.93 11.82
C SER A 182 1.97 8.15 11.43
N SER A 183 1.84 8.57 10.18
CA SER A 183 2.56 9.72 9.64
C SER A 183 2.20 11.01 10.41
N GLY A 184 3.20 11.89 10.56
CA GLY A 184 2.99 13.27 10.94
C GLY A 184 2.42 14.10 9.78
N ASP A 185 3.02 15.27 9.51
CA ASP A 185 2.70 16.02 8.28
C ASP A 185 3.23 15.26 7.07
N GLN A 186 2.36 14.55 6.35
CA GLN A 186 2.70 13.73 5.20
C GLN A 186 3.37 14.51 4.06
N SER A 187 3.08 15.81 3.95
CA SER A 187 3.70 16.67 2.92
C SER A 187 5.18 16.86 3.18
N LEU A 188 5.58 17.00 4.43
CA LEU A 188 6.97 17.10 4.87
C LEU A 188 7.65 15.72 4.93
N ALA A 189 7.00 14.75 5.57
CA ALA A 189 7.53 13.40 5.76
C ALA A 189 7.88 12.69 4.44
N ARG A 190 7.04 12.85 3.41
CA ARG A 190 7.24 12.17 2.12
C ARG A 190 7.94 13.02 1.05
N ALA A 191 8.29 14.28 1.35
CA ALA A 191 8.93 15.18 0.38
C ALA A 191 10.26 14.63 -0.15
N HIS A 192 11.11 14.11 0.74
CA HIS A 192 12.41 13.57 0.36
C HIS A 192 12.29 12.30 -0.49
N MET A 193 11.39 11.38 -0.11
CA MET A 193 11.13 10.14 -0.87
C MET A 193 10.60 10.43 -2.28
N ARG A 194 9.66 11.39 -2.41
CA ARG A 194 9.17 11.86 -3.73
C ARG A 194 10.29 12.46 -4.58
N GLY A 195 11.23 13.18 -3.96
CA GLY A 195 12.40 13.72 -4.66
C GLY A 195 13.30 12.62 -5.25
N ILE A 196 13.51 11.53 -4.51
CA ILE A 196 14.24 10.35 -5.01
C ILE A 196 13.45 9.65 -6.13
N ALA A 197 12.15 9.47 -5.96
CA ALA A 197 11.29 8.82 -6.94
C ALA A 197 11.32 9.49 -8.32
N GLN A 198 11.51 10.82 -8.38
CA GLN A 198 11.67 11.55 -9.65
C GLN A 198 12.92 11.17 -10.44
N THR A 199 13.87 10.50 -9.83
CA THR A 199 15.12 10.03 -10.46
C THR A 199 15.19 8.49 -10.54
N ALA A 200 14.21 7.79 -9.98
CA ALA A 200 14.10 6.34 -10.05
C ALA A 200 13.27 5.91 -11.26
N ASP A 201 13.61 4.76 -11.83
CA ASP A 201 12.89 4.16 -12.95
C ASP A 201 11.87 3.14 -12.49
N VAL A 202 12.19 2.37 -11.43
CA VAL A 202 11.36 1.28 -10.88
C VAL A 202 11.27 1.40 -9.37
N ALA A 203 10.08 1.23 -8.80
CA ALA A 203 9.88 1.12 -7.36
C ALA A 203 9.39 -0.27 -6.96
N LEU A 204 10.00 -0.85 -5.92
CA LEU A 204 9.67 -2.15 -5.35
C LEU A 204 9.32 -1.97 -3.87
N GLY A 205 8.07 -2.23 -3.50
CA GLY A 205 7.57 -2.17 -2.13
C GLY A 205 7.59 -3.56 -1.47
N PHE A 206 8.04 -3.59 -0.24
CA PHE A 206 8.23 -4.85 0.50
C PHE A 206 7.24 -5.01 1.65
N GLU A 207 6.03 -4.45 1.48
CA GLU A 207 4.88 -4.72 2.34
C GLU A 207 4.46 -6.19 2.30
N ASN A 208 3.74 -6.64 3.34
CA ASN A 208 3.21 -8.01 3.42
C ASN A 208 2.09 -8.30 2.40
N GLY A 209 1.57 -7.27 1.73
CA GLY A 209 0.52 -7.38 0.73
C GLY A 209 -0.84 -7.75 1.32
N ASP A 210 -1.39 -8.90 0.95
CA ASP A 210 -2.57 -9.51 1.58
C ASP A 210 -2.19 -10.75 2.41
N GLY A 211 -0.92 -10.86 2.82
CA GLY A 211 -0.36 -11.96 3.58
C GLY A 211 -0.02 -13.21 2.77
N ASN A 212 -0.41 -13.25 1.51
CA ASN A 212 -0.18 -14.39 0.62
C ASN A 212 1.04 -14.16 -0.30
N PRO A 213 2.14 -14.90 -0.16
CA PRO A 213 3.33 -14.73 -0.99
C PRO A 213 3.15 -15.12 -2.47
N ALA A 214 1.99 -15.63 -2.87
CA ALA A 214 1.64 -15.90 -4.27
C ALA A 214 0.86 -14.74 -4.93
N THR A 215 0.79 -13.59 -4.25
CA THR A 215 0.16 -12.38 -4.78
C THR A 215 1.11 -11.20 -4.73
N ALA A 216 0.80 -10.14 -5.49
CA ALA A 216 1.48 -8.86 -5.40
C ALA A 216 0.49 -7.72 -5.74
N ILE A 217 0.87 -6.49 -5.45
CA ILE A 217 -0.01 -5.33 -5.52
C ILE A 217 0.50 -4.35 -6.58
N PRO A 218 -0.06 -4.38 -7.80
CA PRO A 218 0.26 -3.41 -8.85
C PRO A 218 -0.54 -2.11 -8.75
N ALA A 219 -1.51 -2.03 -7.84
CA ALA A 219 -2.35 -0.85 -7.64
C ALA A 219 -2.99 -0.86 -6.25
N ARG A 220 -3.08 0.32 -5.61
CA ARG A 220 -3.74 0.55 -4.31
C ARG A 220 -4.69 1.73 -4.41
N ARG A 221 -5.83 1.67 -3.71
CA ARG A 221 -6.66 2.86 -3.57
C ARG A 221 -6.04 3.81 -2.56
N GLY A 222 -5.99 5.09 -2.93
CA GLY A 222 -5.76 6.17 -1.99
C GLY A 222 -6.98 6.46 -1.13
N PHE A 223 -6.82 7.35 -0.16
CA PHE A 223 -7.94 7.87 0.62
C PHE A 223 -7.81 9.38 0.82
N ALA A 224 -8.97 10.02 0.95
CA ALA A 224 -9.10 11.42 1.36
C ALA A 224 -10.21 11.53 2.38
N SER A 225 -10.18 12.55 3.22
CA SER A 225 -11.29 12.89 4.10
C SER A 225 -11.99 14.17 3.66
N TRP A 226 -13.25 14.30 4.03
CA TRP A 226 -14.03 15.49 3.73
C TRP A 226 -14.95 15.87 4.88
N GLU A 227 -15.24 17.16 4.97
CA GLU A 227 -16.18 17.71 5.92
C GLU A 227 -17.09 18.73 5.25
N LEU A 228 -18.39 18.67 5.58
CA LEU A 228 -19.41 19.62 5.19
C LEU A 228 -19.86 20.39 6.42
N ARG A 229 -19.88 21.72 6.34
CA ARG A 229 -20.47 22.60 7.34
C ARG A 229 -21.58 23.40 6.71
N ILE A 230 -22.76 23.32 7.29
CA ILE A 230 -23.95 23.99 6.75
C ILE A 230 -24.49 24.99 7.77
N LYS A 231 -24.85 26.15 7.27
CA LYS A 231 -25.60 27.18 8.01
C LYS A 231 -26.92 27.43 7.32
N GLY A 232 -27.99 27.55 8.10
CA GLY A 232 -29.32 27.99 7.70
C GLY A 232 -29.87 29.09 8.59
N ASN A 233 -31.03 29.65 8.26
CA ASN A 233 -31.67 30.68 9.08
C ASN A 233 -32.65 30.03 10.08
N PRO A 234 -32.46 30.23 11.40
CA PRO A 234 -33.40 29.72 12.39
C PRO A 234 -34.70 30.56 12.35
N ALA A 235 -35.81 29.86 12.42
CA ALA A 235 -37.15 30.48 12.48
C ALA A 235 -38.16 29.50 13.09
N HIS A 236 -39.37 29.94 13.37
CA HIS A 236 -40.44 29.03 13.75
C HIS A 236 -40.77 28.09 12.57
N SER A 237 -40.97 26.80 12.82
CA SER A 237 -41.13 25.78 11.77
C SER A 237 -42.33 26.03 10.83
N SER A 238 -43.38 26.78 11.27
CA SER A 238 -44.46 27.19 10.40
C SER A 238 -44.07 28.14 9.26
N GLN A 239 -42.87 28.72 9.34
CA GLN A 239 -42.31 29.65 8.35
C GLN A 239 -41.29 29.02 7.43
N ILE A 240 -41.00 27.71 7.60
CA ILE A 240 -40.06 26.97 6.73
C ILE A 240 -40.52 27.05 5.28
N PHE A 241 -39.60 27.18 4.34
CA PHE A 241 -39.78 27.38 2.92
C PHE A 241 -40.32 28.75 2.48
N GLN A 242 -40.56 29.68 3.44
CA GLN A 242 -40.79 31.08 3.07
C GLN A 242 -39.51 31.71 2.51
N PRO A 243 -39.62 32.71 1.61
CA PRO A 243 -38.47 33.35 0.96
C PRO A 243 -37.44 33.94 1.96
N GLU A 244 -37.89 34.33 3.16
CA GLU A 244 -37.09 34.97 4.20
C GLU A 244 -36.44 33.96 5.15
N VAL A 245 -36.81 32.67 5.10
CA VAL A 245 -36.37 31.60 6.00
C VAL A 245 -35.59 30.53 5.30
N GLY A 246 -36.06 30.06 4.13
CA GLY A 246 -35.46 28.97 3.39
C GLY A 246 -35.76 27.60 3.99
N ALA A 247 -34.91 26.60 3.66
CA ALA A 247 -35.11 25.21 4.03
C ALA A 247 -34.40 24.76 5.31
N GLY A 248 -33.44 25.54 5.80
CA GLY A 248 -32.62 25.20 6.96
C GLY A 248 -31.48 24.19 6.67
N ALA A 249 -30.59 24.06 7.64
CA ALA A 249 -29.32 23.34 7.46
C ALA A 249 -29.50 21.82 7.23
N ILE A 250 -30.51 21.18 7.89
CA ILE A 250 -30.70 19.72 7.77
C ILE A 250 -31.19 19.35 6.37
N PHE A 251 -32.09 20.13 5.74
CA PHE A 251 -32.51 19.85 4.36
C PHE A 251 -31.35 20.06 3.38
N GLU A 252 -30.51 21.08 3.59
CA GLU A 252 -29.38 21.34 2.71
C GLU A 252 -28.34 20.23 2.78
N ILE A 253 -27.92 19.79 3.98
CA ILE A 253 -26.95 18.71 4.10
C ILE A 253 -27.50 17.40 3.53
N SER A 254 -28.79 17.11 3.71
CA SER A 254 -29.45 15.93 3.17
C SER A 254 -29.44 15.95 1.62
N ARG A 255 -29.73 17.13 1.02
CA ARG A 255 -29.66 17.33 -0.44
C ARG A 255 -28.25 17.08 -0.95
N ILE A 256 -27.23 17.65 -0.32
CA ILE A 256 -25.83 17.52 -0.74
C ILE A 256 -25.42 16.06 -0.69
N LEU A 257 -25.65 15.35 0.42
CA LEU A 257 -25.28 13.94 0.58
C LEU A 257 -26.01 13.05 -0.42
N TYR A 258 -27.31 13.31 -0.68
CA TYR A 258 -28.06 12.58 -1.67
C TYR A 258 -27.53 12.81 -3.09
N ARG A 259 -27.14 14.05 -3.44
CA ARG A 259 -26.52 14.38 -4.72
C ARG A 259 -25.15 13.73 -4.88
N PHE A 260 -24.35 13.63 -3.81
CA PHE A 260 -23.11 12.86 -3.84
C PHE A 260 -23.39 11.40 -4.22
N TYR A 261 -24.39 10.79 -3.58
CA TYR A 261 -24.80 9.42 -3.91
C TYR A 261 -25.26 9.29 -5.39
N GLU A 262 -26.10 10.17 -5.87
CA GLU A 262 -26.62 10.10 -7.25
C GLU A 262 -25.51 10.25 -8.31
N GLU A 263 -24.54 11.14 -8.08
CA GLU A 263 -23.55 11.51 -9.11
C GLU A 263 -22.25 10.71 -9.04
N LEU A 264 -21.88 10.17 -7.87
CA LEU A 264 -20.58 9.53 -7.67
C LEU A 264 -20.68 8.03 -7.41
N SER A 265 -21.86 7.50 -7.08
CA SER A 265 -22.00 6.06 -6.84
C SER A 265 -21.91 5.26 -8.14
N GLY A 266 -21.32 4.05 -8.06
CA GLY A 266 -21.25 3.10 -9.17
C GLY A 266 -20.00 3.21 -10.05
N GLU A 267 -19.13 4.18 -9.86
CA GLU A 267 -17.82 4.19 -10.53
C GLU A 267 -16.90 3.14 -9.88
N LYS A 268 -16.26 2.32 -10.72
CA LYS A 268 -15.37 1.26 -10.25
C LYS A 268 -14.23 1.84 -9.40
N TYR A 269 -13.99 1.26 -8.23
CA TYR A 269 -12.98 1.63 -7.25
C TYR A 269 -13.18 3.00 -6.59
N LEU A 270 -14.20 3.77 -6.95
CA LEU A 270 -14.59 4.97 -6.22
C LEU A 270 -15.59 4.62 -5.14
N THR A 271 -15.27 4.90 -3.90
CA THR A 271 -16.20 4.79 -2.78
C THR A 271 -16.09 6.01 -1.88
N PHE A 272 -17.23 6.44 -1.34
CA PHE A 272 -17.26 7.51 -0.34
C PHE A 272 -18.29 7.14 0.73
N ASN A 273 -17.99 7.50 1.96
CA ASN A 273 -18.82 7.15 3.10
C ASN A 273 -19.06 8.38 3.98
N PRO A 274 -20.29 8.87 4.13
CA PRO A 274 -20.62 9.81 5.20
C PRO A 274 -20.68 9.04 6.53
N GLY A 275 -19.57 9.06 7.27
CA GLY A 275 -19.43 8.31 8.53
C GLY A 275 -20.08 9.00 9.73
N LEU A 276 -20.30 10.33 9.64
CA LEU A 276 -20.95 11.14 10.68
C LEU A 276 -21.86 12.17 10.05
N ILE A 277 -23.03 12.38 10.65
CA ILE A 277 -23.92 13.52 10.42
C ILE A 277 -24.53 13.97 11.75
N ILE A 278 -24.51 15.29 12.00
CA ILE A 278 -25.11 15.91 13.18
C ILE A 278 -25.69 17.27 12.80
N GLY A 279 -26.84 17.66 13.36
CA GLY A 279 -27.43 18.96 13.06
C GLY A 279 -28.58 19.31 13.99
N GLY A 280 -28.84 20.62 14.11
CA GLY A 280 -29.87 21.15 14.99
C GLY A 280 -29.95 22.67 14.95
N THR A 281 -30.52 23.24 16.02
CA THR A 281 -30.54 24.70 16.25
C THR A 281 -29.22 25.18 16.84
N GLU A 282 -28.63 24.37 17.69
CA GLU A 282 -27.30 24.60 18.28
C GLU A 282 -26.44 23.36 18.04
N LEU A 283 -25.17 23.57 17.67
CA LEU A 283 -24.23 22.53 17.41
C LEU A 283 -22.87 22.87 18.04
N ASN A 284 -22.37 21.96 18.85
CA ASN A 284 -20.99 21.97 19.31
C ASN A 284 -20.29 20.76 18.72
N PHE A 285 -19.29 20.97 17.85
CA PHE A 285 -18.60 19.90 17.13
C PHE A 285 -17.09 20.06 17.24
N ASN A 286 -16.42 19.04 17.78
CA ASN A 286 -14.96 18.92 17.80
C ASN A 286 -14.54 18.00 16.63
N GLY A 287 -13.93 18.59 15.60
CA GLY A 287 -13.46 17.90 14.41
C GLY A 287 -12.33 16.91 14.69
N ASP A 288 -11.42 17.23 15.63
CA ASP A 288 -10.26 16.39 15.94
C ASP A 288 -10.68 15.09 16.63
N GLU A 289 -11.70 15.15 17.49
CA GLU A 289 -12.24 13.97 18.15
C GLU A 289 -13.31 13.23 17.34
N GLY A 290 -13.79 13.82 16.23
CA GLY A 290 -14.93 13.30 15.48
C GLY A 290 -16.21 13.18 16.29
N ARG A 291 -16.41 14.10 17.26
CA ARG A 291 -17.48 14.03 18.26
C ARG A 291 -18.21 15.37 18.36
N GLY A 292 -19.49 15.33 18.68
CA GLY A 292 -20.25 16.56 18.91
C GLY A 292 -21.60 16.31 19.55
N ASP A 293 -22.18 17.42 20.05
CA ASP A 293 -23.51 17.49 20.64
C ASP A 293 -24.37 18.48 19.85
N ALA A 294 -25.64 18.14 19.63
CA ALA A 294 -26.60 19.01 18.98
C ALA A 294 -27.87 19.13 19.82
N PHE A 295 -28.39 20.35 19.84
CA PHE A 295 -29.72 20.65 20.41
C PHE A 295 -30.64 21.15 19.30
N GLY A 296 -31.89 20.69 19.31
CA GLY A 296 -32.91 21.15 18.39
C GLY A 296 -34.32 20.94 18.92
N LEU A 297 -35.21 21.86 18.62
CA LEU A 297 -36.64 21.77 18.93
C LEU A 297 -37.40 21.45 17.63
N PRO A 298 -38.43 20.57 17.68
CA PRO A 298 -39.18 20.19 16.47
C PRO A 298 -39.90 21.37 15.78
N ASN A 299 -40.13 22.43 16.49
CA ASN A 299 -40.82 23.65 16.00
C ASN A 299 -39.84 24.78 15.61
N VAL A 300 -38.52 24.48 15.46
CA VAL A 300 -37.49 25.43 15.03
C VAL A 300 -36.77 24.90 13.81
N VAL A 301 -36.60 25.74 12.78
CA VAL A 301 -35.80 25.44 11.58
C VAL A 301 -34.33 25.29 11.97
N SER A 302 -33.68 24.21 11.54
CA SER A 302 -32.27 23.92 11.89
C SER A 302 -31.32 25.00 11.37
N GLN A 303 -30.43 25.46 12.24
CA GLN A 303 -29.44 26.49 11.93
C GLN A 303 -28.12 25.86 11.47
N ASP A 304 -27.71 24.76 12.09
CA ASP A 304 -26.40 24.16 11.90
C ASP A 304 -26.50 22.70 11.53
N ALA A 305 -25.62 22.23 10.62
CA ALA A 305 -25.39 20.83 10.39
C ALA A 305 -23.94 20.59 9.94
N VAL A 306 -23.38 19.45 10.35
CA VAL A 306 -22.06 18.98 9.94
C VAL A 306 -22.17 17.53 9.49
N ALA A 307 -21.46 17.18 8.40
CA ALA A 307 -21.19 15.78 8.03
C ALA A 307 -19.71 15.61 7.73
N ARG A 308 -19.19 14.43 8.05
CA ARG A 308 -17.81 14.01 7.73
C ARG A 308 -17.81 12.65 7.08
N GLY A 309 -16.82 12.43 6.21
CA GLY A 309 -16.67 11.15 5.57
C GLY A 309 -15.29 10.93 4.97
N ASP A 310 -15.10 9.74 4.43
CA ASP A 310 -13.93 9.40 3.62
C ASP A 310 -14.29 9.29 2.14
N LEU A 311 -13.24 9.28 1.32
CA LEU A 311 -13.28 9.02 -0.12
C LEU A 311 -12.14 8.06 -0.45
N ARG A 312 -12.42 7.00 -1.20
CA ARG A 312 -11.41 6.05 -1.71
C ARG A 312 -11.38 6.11 -3.22
N MET A 313 -10.18 6.20 -3.80
CA MET A 313 -9.98 6.40 -5.23
C MET A 313 -8.78 5.60 -5.75
N ILE A 314 -8.78 5.28 -7.06
CA ILE A 314 -7.73 4.46 -7.69
C ILE A 314 -6.71 5.28 -8.50
N SER A 315 -6.98 6.55 -8.75
CA SER A 315 -6.08 7.44 -9.50
C SER A 315 -6.29 8.90 -9.13
N SER A 316 -5.25 9.73 -9.31
CA SER A 316 -5.32 11.18 -9.12
C SER A 316 -6.40 11.83 -9.98
N ASN A 317 -6.59 11.36 -11.21
CA ASN A 317 -7.68 11.83 -12.09
C ASN A 317 -9.07 11.52 -11.50
N GLN A 318 -9.27 10.34 -10.90
CA GLN A 318 -10.52 9.99 -10.22
C GLN A 318 -10.75 10.88 -9.00
N THR A 319 -9.69 11.15 -8.22
CA THR A 319 -9.72 12.07 -7.08
C THR A 319 -10.17 13.47 -7.51
N ASP A 320 -9.55 14.02 -8.53
CA ASP A 320 -9.83 15.38 -9.02
C ASP A 320 -11.26 15.51 -9.54
N ARG A 321 -11.74 14.52 -10.31
CA ARG A 321 -13.13 14.50 -10.81
C ARG A 321 -14.14 14.39 -9.66
N ALA A 322 -13.91 13.51 -8.70
CA ALA A 322 -14.78 13.35 -7.54
C ALA A 322 -14.83 14.62 -6.70
N ARG A 323 -13.67 15.20 -6.39
CA ARG A 323 -13.54 16.47 -5.65
C ARG A 323 -14.24 17.61 -6.37
N ALA A 324 -14.06 17.75 -7.68
CA ALA A 324 -14.72 18.78 -8.48
C ALA A 324 -16.24 18.62 -8.48
N ALA A 325 -16.76 17.39 -8.62
CA ALA A 325 -18.19 17.11 -8.54
C ALA A 325 -18.75 17.44 -7.17
N MET A 326 -18.08 17.02 -6.08
CA MET A 326 -18.50 17.35 -4.70
C MET A 326 -18.51 18.87 -4.47
N THR A 327 -17.46 19.57 -4.87
CA THR A 327 -17.36 21.04 -4.76
C THR A 327 -18.50 21.73 -5.51
N ARG A 328 -18.80 21.31 -6.73
CA ARG A 328 -19.91 21.84 -7.54
C ARG A 328 -21.28 21.63 -6.87
N ILE A 329 -21.51 20.42 -6.35
CA ILE A 329 -22.79 20.09 -5.66
C ILE A 329 -22.97 20.96 -4.41
N VAL A 330 -21.88 21.18 -3.66
CA VAL A 330 -21.89 22.01 -2.46
C VAL A 330 -22.11 23.49 -2.79
N SER A 331 -21.60 23.99 -3.92
CA SER A 331 -21.75 25.38 -4.32
C SER A 331 -23.17 25.75 -4.78
N ASP A 332 -24.01 24.77 -5.12
CA ASP A 332 -25.41 24.96 -5.53
C ASP A 332 -26.32 24.88 -4.29
N ASN A 333 -26.36 25.95 -3.48
CA ASN A 333 -27.07 25.96 -2.19
C ASN A 333 -28.58 26.17 -2.37
N LEU A 334 -29.37 25.55 -1.48
CA LEU A 334 -30.77 25.93 -1.29
C LEU A 334 -30.87 27.40 -0.82
N PRO A 335 -31.98 28.09 -1.14
CA PRO A 335 -32.15 29.49 -0.71
C PRO A 335 -31.88 29.69 0.78
N LEU A 336 -31.12 30.73 1.10
CA LEU A 336 -30.77 31.12 2.45
C LEU A 336 -30.01 30.07 3.28
N THR A 337 -29.37 29.10 2.62
CA THR A 337 -28.39 28.23 3.22
C THR A 337 -27.00 28.57 2.71
N ARG A 338 -25.98 28.19 3.49
CA ARG A 338 -24.57 28.28 3.11
C ARG A 338 -23.87 26.99 3.46
N ALA A 339 -23.20 26.41 2.50
CA ALA A 339 -22.39 25.21 2.67
C ALA A 339 -20.90 25.53 2.49
N GLU A 340 -20.08 24.95 3.35
CA GLU A 340 -18.62 24.93 3.26
C GLU A 340 -18.18 23.49 3.07
N PHE A 341 -17.25 23.26 2.15
CA PHE A 341 -16.65 21.95 1.85
C PHE A 341 -15.16 22.00 2.13
N ILE A 342 -14.71 21.19 3.09
CA ILE A 342 -13.31 21.00 3.45
C ILE A 342 -12.89 19.64 2.94
N PHE A 343 -11.79 19.59 2.19
CA PHE A 343 -11.26 18.36 1.61
C PHE A 343 -9.80 18.21 2.01
N ASP A 344 -9.49 17.11 2.68
CA ASP A 344 -8.13 16.70 3.03
C ASP A 344 -7.71 15.58 2.09
N PRO A 345 -6.67 15.77 1.25
CA PRO A 345 -6.28 14.82 0.23
C PRO A 345 -5.76 13.48 0.77
N GLY A 346 -5.36 13.40 2.05
CA GLY A 346 -4.88 12.15 2.64
C GLY A 346 -3.74 11.49 1.88
N MET A 347 -3.80 10.15 1.72
CA MET A 347 -2.81 9.37 0.99
C MET A 347 -3.18 9.24 -0.50
N PRO A 348 -2.24 9.53 -1.43
CA PRO A 348 -2.50 9.41 -2.86
C PRO A 348 -2.76 7.95 -3.26
N PRO A 349 -3.47 7.71 -4.37
CA PRO A 349 -3.60 6.37 -4.94
C PRO A 349 -2.30 5.90 -5.56
N PHE A 350 -2.08 4.59 -5.55
CA PHE A 350 -1.10 3.91 -6.38
C PHE A 350 -1.81 3.39 -7.63
N PRO A 351 -1.65 4.04 -8.80
CA PRO A 351 -2.51 3.80 -9.95
C PRO A 351 -2.25 2.46 -10.64
N ASP A 352 -3.28 1.87 -11.23
CA ASP A 352 -3.17 0.70 -12.09
C ASP A 352 -2.61 1.11 -13.47
N SER A 353 -1.28 1.10 -13.61
CA SER A 353 -0.57 1.47 -14.84
C SER A 353 -0.19 0.24 -15.69
N GLU A 354 0.06 0.47 -16.98
CA GLU A 354 0.60 -0.57 -17.87
C GLU A 354 2.01 -1.00 -17.42
N GLY A 355 2.84 -0.07 -16.94
CA GLY A 355 4.16 -0.33 -16.39
C GLY A 355 4.09 -1.26 -15.18
N ASN A 356 3.16 -1.01 -14.26
CA ASN A 356 2.99 -1.85 -13.06
C ASN A 356 2.54 -3.27 -13.41
N ARG A 357 1.63 -3.43 -14.38
CA ARG A 357 1.21 -4.75 -14.87
C ARG A 357 2.36 -5.50 -15.56
N ARG A 358 3.22 -4.79 -16.30
CA ARG A 358 4.43 -5.35 -16.92
C ARG A 358 5.40 -5.85 -15.84
N LEU A 359 5.63 -5.06 -14.80
CA LEU A 359 6.49 -5.45 -13.68
C LEU A 359 5.94 -6.66 -12.91
N LEU A 360 4.61 -6.72 -12.70
CA LEU A 360 3.95 -7.91 -12.16
C LEU A 360 4.24 -9.15 -13.03
N GLY A 361 4.18 -9.00 -14.36
CA GLY A 361 4.53 -10.09 -15.28
C GLY A 361 5.97 -10.55 -15.14
N TYR A 362 6.92 -9.63 -14.98
CA TYR A 362 8.33 -9.97 -14.72
C TYR A 362 8.50 -10.69 -13.38
N PHE A 363 7.82 -10.23 -12.34
CA PHE A 363 7.88 -10.84 -11.02
C PHE A 363 7.26 -12.26 -11.01
N SER A 364 6.13 -12.44 -11.71
CA SER A 364 5.51 -13.75 -11.91
C SER A 364 6.43 -14.70 -12.67
N GLN A 365 7.06 -14.25 -13.76
CA GLN A 365 8.00 -15.06 -14.53
C GLN A 365 9.21 -15.51 -13.68
N VAL A 366 9.77 -14.60 -12.87
CA VAL A 366 10.83 -14.96 -11.91
C VAL A 366 10.36 -16.03 -10.94
N SER A 367 9.15 -15.91 -10.41
CA SER A 367 8.56 -16.87 -9.48
C SER A 367 8.39 -18.27 -10.12
N GLU A 368 7.90 -18.31 -11.36
CA GLU A 368 7.75 -19.54 -12.13
C GLU A 368 9.09 -20.21 -12.43
N ASP A 369 10.08 -19.43 -12.88
CA ASP A 369 11.45 -19.92 -13.17
C ASP A 369 12.13 -20.49 -11.93
N LEU A 370 11.82 -19.94 -10.74
CA LEU A 370 12.27 -20.44 -9.45
C LEU A 370 11.47 -21.66 -8.94
N GLY A 371 10.40 -22.04 -9.62
CA GLY A 371 9.54 -23.18 -9.25
C GLY A 371 8.52 -22.89 -8.16
N PHE A 372 8.23 -21.61 -7.88
CA PHE A 372 7.28 -21.19 -6.85
C PHE A 372 5.86 -20.88 -7.39
N GLY A 373 5.64 -21.08 -8.71
CA GLY A 373 4.37 -20.80 -9.37
C GLY A 373 4.18 -19.32 -9.73
N ASP A 374 3.03 -19.03 -10.33
CA ASP A 374 2.66 -17.69 -10.79
C ASP A 374 2.31 -16.74 -9.63
N ILE A 375 2.49 -15.45 -9.87
CA ILE A 375 2.07 -14.36 -8.97
C ILE A 375 0.85 -13.67 -9.56
N THR A 376 -0.21 -13.56 -8.77
CA THR A 376 -1.45 -12.89 -9.18
C THR A 376 -1.62 -11.52 -8.52
N ALA A 377 -2.35 -10.62 -9.21
CA ALA A 377 -2.64 -9.30 -8.66
C ALA A 377 -3.69 -9.36 -7.55
N VAL A 378 -3.45 -8.68 -6.44
CA VAL A 378 -4.51 -8.37 -5.46
C VAL A 378 -5.47 -7.34 -6.06
N ASP A 379 -6.78 -7.54 -5.88
CA ASP A 379 -7.76 -6.52 -6.29
C ASP A 379 -7.55 -5.23 -5.47
N PRO A 380 -7.45 -4.05 -6.11
CA PRO A 380 -7.21 -2.79 -5.41
C PRO A 380 -8.23 -2.45 -4.30
N SER A 381 -9.43 -3.02 -4.35
CA SER A 381 -10.42 -2.85 -3.28
C SER A 381 -10.03 -3.55 -1.96
N ARG A 382 -9.11 -4.51 -2.02
CA ARG A 382 -8.59 -5.30 -0.88
C ARG A 382 -7.20 -4.84 -0.43
N ALA A 383 -6.52 -4.04 -1.25
CA ALA A 383 -5.21 -3.49 -0.90
C ALA A 383 -5.36 -2.27 0.01
N GLY A 384 -4.73 -2.29 1.17
CA GLY A 384 -4.60 -1.14 2.07
C GLY A 384 -3.73 -0.04 1.43
N ALA A 385 -3.63 1.11 2.09
CA ALA A 385 -2.69 2.15 1.71
C ALA A 385 -1.25 1.74 2.11
N ALA A 386 -0.23 2.25 1.43
CA ALA A 386 1.18 2.05 1.75
C ALA A 386 2.06 3.11 1.08
N ASP A 387 3.29 3.24 1.55
CA ASP A 387 4.25 4.25 1.10
C ASP A 387 4.55 4.26 -0.41
N ILE A 388 4.42 3.11 -1.09
CA ILE A 388 4.54 3.01 -2.56
C ILE A 388 3.60 4.00 -3.28
N SER A 389 2.46 4.35 -2.66
CA SER A 389 1.50 5.31 -3.21
C SER A 389 2.09 6.71 -3.42
N TYR A 390 3.09 7.10 -2.64
CA TYR A 390 3.73 8.41 -2.77
C TYR A 390 4.75 8.49 -3.90
N VAL A 391 5.13 7.37 -4.48
CA VAL A 391 6.17 7.29 -5.52
C VAL A 391 5.66 6.72 -6.85
N GLY A 392 4.57 5.96 -6.83
CA GLY A 392 4.11 5.20 -8.00
C GLY A 392 3.73 6.01 -9.23
N GLU A 393 3.42 7.32 -9.09
CA GLU A 393 3.16 8.22 -10.22
C GLU A 393 4.44 8.82 -10.84
N PHE A 394 5.61 8.67 -10.17
CA PHE A 394 6.87 9.28 -10.62
C PHE A 394 7.78 8.29 -11.35
N VAL A 395 7.55 6.98 -11.19
CA VAL A 395 8.37 5.91 -11.78
C VAL A 395 7.68 5.26 -12.97
N GLU A 396 8.45 4.65 -13.88
CA GLU A 396 7.89 3.95 -15.04
C GLU A 396 7.10 2.70 -14.63
N MET A 397 7.62 1.96 -13.65
CA MET A 397 7.04 0.72 -13.15
C MET A 397 7.13 0.66 -11.62
N ALA A 398 6.07 0.20 -10.98
CA ALA A 398 6.10 -0.08 -9.55
C ALA A 398 5.25 -1.31 -9.19
N ILE A 399 5.64 -2.00 -8.11
CA ILE A 399 4.90 -3.11 -7.54
C ILE A 399 5.13 -3.14 -6.03
N ASP A 400 4.13 -3.58 -5.28
CA ASP A 400 4.21 -3.76 -3.85
C ASP A 400 3.75 -5.17 -3.44
N GLY A 401 3.86 -5.52 -2.14
CA GLY A 401 3.53 -6.85 -1.66
C GLY A 401 4.64 -7.87 -1.90
N MET A 402 5.90 -7.42 -1.97
CA MET A 402 7.08 -8.29 -2.11
C MET A 402 7.65 -8.75 -0.76
N GLY A 403 6.99 -8.38 0.34
CA GLY A 403 7.44 -8.68 1.70
C GLY A 403 7.09 -10.10 2.17
N MET A 404 7.21 -10.29 3.47
CA MET A 404 7.00 -11.56 4.13
C MET A 404 5.51 -11.92 4.19
N GLY A 405 5.13 -13.11 3.81
CA GLY A 405 3.78 -13.64 4.01
C GLY A 405 3.47 -13.79 5.50
N GLY A 406 2.21 -13.57 5.86
CA GLY A 406 1.80 -13.63 7.25
C GLY A 406 0.29 -13.49 7.42
N ALA A 407 -0.14 -13.31 8.67
CA ALA A 407 -1.55 -13.13 8.99
C ALA A 407 -1.72 -12.26 10.25
N ASN A 408 -2.91 -11.66 10.37
CA ASN A 408 -3.35 -10.91 11.55
C ASN A 408 -2.47 -9.69 11.87
N ASP A 409 -1.85 -9.08 10.87
CA ASP A 409 -1.18 -7.78 10.98
C ASP A 409 -2.08 -6.78 11.72
N HIS A 410 -1.49 -5.78 12.38
CA HIS A 410 -2.18 -4.80 13.24
C HIS A 410 -2.93 -5.42 14.46
N THR A 411 -2.71 -6.70 14.77
CA THR A 411 -3.27 -7.34 15.97
C THR A 411 -2.19 -8.04 16.81
N ILE A 412 -2.48 -8.27 18.07
CA ILE A 412 -1.58 -9.03 18.99
C ILE A 412 -1.38 -10.50 18.59
N ASN A 413 -2.02 -10.95 17.52
CA ASN A 413 -1.89 -12.29 16.96
C ASN A 413 -1.12 -12.29 15.64
N GLU A 414 -0.39 -11.22 15.34
CA GLU A 414 0.41 -11.11 14.11
C GLU A 414 1.42 -12.25 14.02
N THR A 415 1.45 -12.88 12.84
CA THR A 415 2.37 -13.95 12.49
C THR A 415 3.02 -13.73 11.14
N GLY A 416 4.25 -14.25 11.00
CA GLY A 416 4.99 -14.27 9.75
C GLY A 416 5.44 -15.69 9.40
N ASP A 417 5.45 -15.99 8.09
CA ASP A 417 5.95 -17.24 7.52
C ASP A 417 7.42 -17.10 7.13
N LEU A 418 8.31 -17.70 7.92
CA LEU A 418 9.77 -17.65 7.73
C LEU A 418 10.21 -18.27 6.39
N GLU A 419 9.49 -19.26 5.89
CA GLU A 419 9.77 -19.84 4.57
C GLU A 419 9.41 -18.85 3.45
N SER A 420 8.31 -18.13 3.59
CA SER A 420 7.94 -17.08 2.63
C SER A 420 9.00 -15.98 2.55
N MET A 421 9.62 -15.59 3.67
CA MET A 421 10.73 -14.63 3.70
C MET A 421 11.89 -15.10 2.82
N ARG A 422 12.27 -16.38 2.89
CA ARG A 422 13.31 -16.98 2.06
C ARG A 422 12.94 -16.97 0.58
N VAL A 423 11.71 -17.34 0.26
CA VAL A 423 11.18 -17.37 -1.11
C VAL A 423 11.16 -15.96 -1.72
N GLN A 424 10.65 -14.99 -0.97
CA GLN A 424 10.57 -13.59 -1.43
C GLN A 424 11.95 -12.96 -1.61
N ALA A 425 12.92 -13.27 -0.75
CA ALA A 425 14.30 -12.80 -0.94
C ALA A 425 14.92 -13.33 -2.26
N LYS A 426 14.68 -14.61 -2.62
CA LYS A 426 15.11 -15.17 -3.89
C LYS A 426 14.45 -14.47 -5.09
N ARG A 427 13.13 -14.29 -5.02
CA ARG A 427 12.38 -13.57 -6.06
C ARG A 427 12.90 -12.14 -6.24
N ALA A 428 13.11 -11.42 -5.13
CA ALA A 428 13.61 -10.06 -5.16
C ALA A 428 15.02 -9.96 -5.76
N ALA A 429 15.95 -10.83 -5.35
CA ALA A 429 17.32 -10.83 -5.85
C ALA A 429 17.37 -11.11 -7.37
N VAL A 430 16.63 -12.13 -7.83
CA VAL A 430 16.59 -12.49 -9.26
C VAL A 430 15.87 -11.42 -10.08
N LEU A 431 14.76 -10.84 -9.57
CA LEU A 431 14.07 -9.75 -10.25
C LEU A 431 14.97 -8.53 -10.42
N MET A 432 15.63 -8.07 -9.35
CA MET A 432 16.54 -6.93 -9.40
C MET A 432 17.72 -7.18 -10.36
N HIS A 433 18.28 -8.40 -10.36
CA HIS A 433 19.32 -8.79 -11.32
C HIS A 433 18.81 -8.66 -12.76
N ARG A 434 17.65 -9.24 -13.08
CA ARG A 434 17.07 -9.18 -14.43
C ARG A 434 16.72 -7.76 -14.87
N LEU A 435 16.17 -6.96 -13.98
CA LEU A 435 15.87 -5.55 -14.26
C LEU A 435 17.14 -4.74 -14.56
N SER A 436 18.26 -5.06 -13.91
CA SER A 436 19.54 -4.36 -14.13
C SER A 436 20.22 -4.71 -15.46
N GLN A 437 19.77 -5.75 -16.18
CA GLN A 437 20.33 -6.18 -17.47
C GLN A 437 19.57 -5.57 -18.68
N ASN A 438 18.42 -4.95 -18.47
CA ASN A 438 17.60 -4.31 -19.49
C ASN A 438 17.87 -2.81 -19.57
#